data_1165435c7143f2f77ade25c61ee461d5
#
_entry.id   1165435c7143f2f77ade25c61ee461d5
#
_cell.length_a   1.000
_cell.length_b   1.000
_cell.length_c   1.000
_cell.angle_alpha   90.00
_cell.angle_beta   90.00
_cell.angle_gamma   90.00
#
_symmetry.space_group_name_H-M   'P 1'
#
loop_
_entity.id
_entity.type
_entity.pdbx_description
1 polymer ?
#
loop_
_entity_poly.entity_id
_entity_poly.type
_entity_poly.pdbx_seq_one_letter_code
_entity_poly.pdbx_strand_id
1 'polypeptide(L)'
;MAHALTLHERADASATLARDGLRCYRNRRAGLNLIRQIDRPTLLMLSPSSEGDATVPAVLRGLDEDVATLQSGGRTLHVPVADLAQVWRGDMVTLWRVPPGMPEKGEITDSTAGLAWLDARLASKAAGGAGPSARPVTPALRQARIHRFQLAQGVTPDGRAG
;
A
#
# COMPACT_ATOMS: atom_id res chain seq x y z
N MET A 1 8.20 9.51 25.13
CA MET A 1 8.61 8.09 25.18
C MET A 1 7.72 7.31 24.22
N ALA A 2 8.27 6.86 23.08
CA ALA A 2 7.53 5.98 22.17
C ALA A 2 7.58 4.56 22.74
N HIS A 3 6.46 4.07 23.29
CA HIS A 3 6.34 2.67 23.69
C HIS A 3 6.41 1.80 22.43
N ALA A 4 7.46 1.01 22.33
CA ALA A 4 7.49 -0.08 21.36
C ALA A 4 6.40 -1.07 21.77
N LEU A 5 5.38 -1.26 20.93
CA LEU A 5 4.32 -2.25 21.12
C LEU A 5 4.97 -3.63 21.33
N THR A 6 4.55 -4.33 22.37
CA THR A 6 4.95 -5.71 22.63
C THR A 6 4.48 -6.63 21.49
N LEU A 7 5.06 -7.82 21.39
CA LEU A 7 4.63 -8.82 20.40
C LEU A 7 3.14 -9.16 20.54
N HIS A 8 2.61 -9.12 21.77
CA HIS A 8 1.21 -9.39 22.06
C HIS A 8 0.30 -8.27 21.54
N GLU A 9 0.61 -7.02 21.83
CA GLU A 9 -0.14 -5.85 21.33
C GLU A 9 -0.12 -5.76 19.80
N ARG A 10 0.97 -6.19 19.14
CA ARG A 10 1.05 -6.29 17.67
C ARG A 10 0.13 -7.35 17.10
N ALA A 11 0.04 -8.52 17.77
CA ALA A 11 -0.86 -9.60 17.37
C ALA A 11 -2.33 -9.16 17.52
N ASP A 12 -2.69 -8.51 18.60
CA ASP A 12 -4.04 -8.00 18.86
C ASP A 12 -4.43 -6.90 17.86
N ALA A 13 -3.52 -5.97 17.55
CA ALA A 13 -3.74 -4.96 16.53
C ALA A 13 -3.95 -5.58 15.14
N SER A 14 -3.18 -6.60 14.79
CA SER A 14 -3.32 -7.30 13.51
C SER A 14 -4.64 -8.06 13.42
N ALA A 15 -5.07 -8.70 14.51
CA ALA A 15 -6.35 -9.40 14.59
C ALA A 15 -7.54 -8.44 14.47
N THR A 16 -7.45 -7.26 15.08
CA THR A 16 -8.46 -6.20 14.97
C THR A 16 -8.56 -5.69 13.53
N LEU A 17 -7.43 -5.38 12.90
CA LEU A 17 -7.40 -4.95 11.49
C LEU A 17 -8.00 -6.01 10.55
N ALA A 18 -7.71 -7.29 10.80
CA ALA A 18 -8.24 -8.38 9.99
C ALA A 18 -9.77 -8.50 10.09
N ARG A 19 -10.36 -8.26 11.27
CA ARG A 19 -11.83 -8.23 11.45
C ARG A 19 -12.48 -7.12 10.62
N ASP A 20 -11.78 -5.98 10.47
CA ASP A 20 -12.24 -4.84 9.67
C ASP A 20 -11.92 -5.00 8.17
N GLY A 21 -11.41 -6.16 7.76
CA GLY A 21 -11.00 -6.43 6.39
C GLY A 21 -9.82 -5.58 5.95
N LEU A 22 -8.95 -5.23 6.88
CA LEU A 22 -7.73 -4.45 6.63
C LEU A 22 -6.50 -5.32 6.82
N ARG A 23 -5.47 -5.06 6.02
CA ARG A 23 -4.12 -5.60 6.19
C ARG A 23 -3.11 -4.46 6.26
N CYS A 24 -2.05 -4.74 7.02
CA CYS A 24 -0.90 -3.87 7.16
C CYS A 24 0.18 -4.27 6.15
N TYR A 25 0.66 -3.32 5.35
CA TYR A 25 1.87 -3.48 4.55
C TYR A 25 2.98 -2.65 5.17
N ARG A 26 4.06 -3.30 5.52
CA ARG A 26 5.26 -2.65 6.06
C ARG A 26 6.44 -2.82 5.10
N ASN A 27 7.17 -1.73 4.87
CA ASN A 27 8.43 -1.74 4.16
C ASN A 27 9.44 -0.91 4.96
N ARG A 28 10.66 -1.41 5.11
CA ARG A 28 11.74 -0.74 5.87
C ARG A 28 12.74 -0.02 4.98
N ARG A 29 12.61 -0.16 3.66
CA ARG A 29 13.50 0.40 2.64
C ARG A 29 12.70 0.99 1.47
N ALA A 30 11.55 1.57 1.77
CA ALA A 30 10.71 2.21 0.78
C ALA A 30 11.41 3.46 0.23
N GLY A 31 11.23 3.72 -1.06
CA GLY A 31 11.54 5.01 -1.67
C GLY A 31 10.28 5.85 -1.85
N LEU A 32 10.44 7.15 -2.10
CA LEU A 32 9.32 8.07 -2.38
C LEU A 32 8.49 7.60 -3.59
N ASN A 33 9.12 6.98 -4.59
CA ASN A 33 8.41 6.44 -5.74
C ASN A 33 7.38 5.37 -5.35
N LEU A 34 7.71 4.49 -4.39
CA LEU A 34 6.77 3.51 -3.90
C LEU A 34 5.58 4.19 -3.19
N ILE A 35 5.82 5.23 -2.40
CA ILE A 35 4.74 5.98 -1.73
C ILE A 35 3.83 6.64 -2.76
N ARG A 36 4.38 7.26 -3.81
CA ARG A 36 3.60 7.84 -4.91
C ARG A 36 2.75 6.80 -5.65
N GLN A 37 3.30 5.60 -5.87
CA GLN A 37 2.57 4.49 -6.50
C GLN A 37 1.44 3.95 -5.62
N ILE A 38 1.67 3.84 -4.31
CA ILE A 38 0.66 3.38 -3.35
C ILE A 38 -0.49 4.39 -3.23
N ASP A 39 -0.19 5.68 -3.32
CA ASP A 39 -1.14 6.81 -3.26
C ASP A 39 -2.16 6.66 -2.11
N ARG A 40 -1.64 6.45 -0.90
CA ARG A 40 -2.46 6.25 0.31
C ARG A 40 -1.80 6.88 1.52
N PRO A 41 -2.59 7.27 2.54
CA PRO A 41 -2.03 7.67 3.83
C PRO A 41 -1.08 6.61 4.36
N THR A 42 0.11 7.04 4.72
CA THR A 42 1.21 6.14 5.10
C THR A 42 1.85 6.64 6.38
N LEU A 43 1.99 5.76 7.37
CA LEU A 43 2.75 6.05 8.58
C LEU A 43 4.24 5.93 8.27
N LEU A 44 4.97 7.00 8.44
CA LEU A 44 6.42 7.07 8.32
C LEU A 44 7.05 7.05 9.71
N MET A 45 8.19 6.38 9.85
CA MET A 45 9.04 6.45 11.03
C MET A 45 10.21 7.37 10.72
N LEU A 46 10.18 8.59 11.27
CA LEU A 46 11.18 9.63 11.04
C LEU A 46 12.28 9.54 12.10
N SER A 47 13.52 9.76 11.69
CA SER A 47 14.70 9.82 12.57
C SER A 47 15.31 11.21 12.48
N PRO A 48 14.84 12.17 13.28
CA PRO A 48 15.23 13.58 13.16
C PRO A 48 16.65 13.88 13.66
N SER A 49 17.28 12.97 14.39
CA SER A 49 18.67 13.12 14.84
C SER A 49 19.52 11.92 14.45
N SER A 50 20.79 12.17 14.10
CA SER A 50 21.79 11.13 13.80
C SER A 50 22.29 10.40 15.05
N GLU A 51 22.05 10.93 16.25
CA GLU A 51 22.64 10.46 17.51
C GLU A 51 21.66 9.73 18.45
N GLY A 52 20.44 9.42 17.99
CA GLY A 52 19.48 8.76 18.86
C GLY A 52 18.58 7.78 18.13
N ASP A 53 18.29 6.65 18.78
CA ASP A 53 17.34 5.62 18.33
C ASP A 53 15.87 6.10 18.37
N ALA A 54 15.61 7.35 18.71
CA ALA A 54 14.26 7.89 18.86
C ALA A 54 13.65 8.16 17.48
N THR A 55 12.75 7.27 17.04
CA THR A 55 11.93 7.49 15.87
C THR A 55 10.64 8.21 16.24
N VAL A 56 10.23 9.16 15.39
CA VAL A 56 8.99 9.92 15.54
C VAL A 56 7.99 9.45 14.48
N PRO A 57 6.82 8.95 14.85
CA PRO A 57 5.80 8.57 13.89
C PRO A 57 5.12 9.81 13.30
N ALA A 58 4.96 9.83 11.99
CA ALA A 58 4.20 10.85 11.26
C ALA A 58 3.36 10.19 10.16
N VAL A 59 2.11 10.60 10.02
CA VAL A 59 1.25 10.13 8.93
C VAL A 59 1.43 11.05 7.74
N LEU A 60 1.94 10.52 6.64
CA LEU A 60 1.96 11.21 5.35
C LEU A 60 0.56 11.19 4.77
N ARG A 61 -0.02 12.37 4.57
CA ARG A 61 -1.39 12.58 4.06
C ARG A 61 -1.40 12.98 2.58
N GLY A 62 -0.34 13.59 2.10
CA GLY A 62 -0.16 14.01 0.72
C GLY A 62 1.32 14.11 0.38
N LEU A 63 1.65 13.87 -0.88
CA LEU A 63 3.01 13.97 -1.40
C LEU A 63 2.96 14.52 -2.83
N ASP A 64 3.24 15.81 -2.95
CA ASP A 64 3.44 16.47 -4.23
C ASP A 64 4.90 16.34 -4.70
N GLU A 65 5.27 17.05 -5.77
CA GLU A 65 6.65 17.00 -6.27
C GLU A 65 7.64 17.52 -5.22
N ASP A 66 7.33 18.66 -4.60
CA ASP A 66 8.23 19.39 -3.72
C ASP A 66 7.81 19.39 -2.25
N VAL A 67 6.56 19.08 -1.94
CA VAL A 67 5.99 19.21 -0.59
C VAL A 67 5.34 17.93 -0.11
N ALA A 68 5.69 17.53 1.10
CA ALA A 68 5.01 16.45 1.84
C ALA A 68 4.12 17.06 2.91
N THR A 69 2.86 16.61 2.98
CA THR A 69 1.92 16.95 4.05
C THR A 69 1.94 15.86 5.11
N LEU A 70 2.49 16.17 6.26
CA LEU A 70 2.62 15.27 7.40
C LEU A 70 1.65 15.63 8.52
N GLN A 71 1.16 14.63 9.23
CA GLN A 71 0.39 14.79 10.47
C GLN A 71 1.09 14.06 11.60
N SER A 72 1.43 14.79 12.67
CA SER A 72 2.06 14.24 13.88
C SER A 72 1.62 15.01 15.11
N GLY A 73 1.31 14.32 16.20
CA GLY A 73 0.87 14.94 17.45
C GLY A 73 -0.35 15.87 17.32
N GLY A 74 -1.28 15.56 16.41
CA GLY A 74 -2.46 16.40 16.13
C GLY A 74 -2.19 17.64 15.27
N ARG A 75 -0.94 17.87 14.84
CA ARG A 75 -0.53 19.01 13.99
C ARG A 75 -0.31 18.56 12.54
N THR A 76 -0.69 19.42 11.60
CA THR A 76 -0.36 19.25 10.18
C THR A 76 0.84 20.12 9.85
N LEU A 77 1.81 19.55 9.16
CA LEU A 77 3.07 20.16 8.74
C LEU A 77 3.22 20.02 7.24
N HIS A 78 3.62 21.09 6.56
CA HIS A 78 4.04 21.06 5.17
C HIS A 78 5.57 21.14 5.15
N VAL A 79 6.19 20.07 4.67
CA VAL A 79 7.65 19.88 4.73
C VAL A 79 8.17 19.71 3.33
N PRO A 80 9.27 20.40 2.94
CA PRO A 80 9.94 20.13 1.67
C PRO A 80 10.31 18.64 1.56
N VAL A 81 10.12 18.05 0.39
CA VAL A 81 10.46 16.64 0.16
C VAL A 81 11.95 16.38 0.40
N ALA A 82 12.80 17.36 0.11
CA ALA A 82 14.24 17.28 0.39
C ALA A 82 14.53 17.13 1.89
N ASP A 83 13.81 17.86 2.75
CA ASP A 83 13.98 17.78 4.21
C ASP A 83 13.43 16.47 4.75
N LEU A 84 12.27 16.02 4.23
CA LEU A 84 11.74 14.70 4.55
C LEU A 84 12.75 13.58 4.24
N ALA A 85 13.44 13.66 3.09
CA ALA A 85 14.42 12.67 2.69
C ALA A 85 15.64 12.61 3.62
N GLN A 86 15.94 13.68 4.36
CA GLN A 86 17.03 13.69 5.33
C GLN A 86 16.69 12.94 6.62
N VAL A 87 15.43 12.94 7.03
CA VAL A 87 14.96 12.35 8.31
C VAL A 87 14.23 11.04 8.15
N TRP A 88 13.81 10.67 6.93
CA TRP A 88 13.13 9.40 6.66
C TRP A 88 14.06 8.41 5.97
N ARG A 89 14.23 7.23 6.57
CA ARG A 89 15.13 6.17 6.10
C ARG A 89 14.41 5.02 5.38
N GLY A 90 13.14 5.21 5.00
CA GLY A 90 12.36 4.23 4.26
C GLY A 90 11.48 3.29 5.12
N ASP A 91 11.46 3.44 6.45
CA ASP A 91 10.53 2.65 7.27
C ASP A 91 9.12 3.26 7.19
N MET A 92 8.20 2.47 6.63
CA MET A 92 6.82 2.88 6.40
C MET A 92 5.84 1.76 6.70
N VAL A 93 4.63 2.17 7.05
CA VAL A 93 3.49 1.28 7.22
C VAL A 93 2.26 1.91 6.56
N THR A 94 1.56 1.14 5.74
CA THR A 94 0.26 1.55 5.21
C THR A 94 -0.77 0.45 5.40
N LEU A 95 -2.04 0.84 5.44
CA LEU A 95 -3.17 -0.07 5.54
C LEU A 95 -3.86 -0.17 4.18
N TRP A 96 -4.30 -1.37 3.84
CA TRP A 96 -5.09 -1.59 2.65
C TRP A 96 -6.28 -2.51 2.94
N ARG A 97 -7.38 -2.26 2.25
CA ARG A 97 -8.58 -3.09 2.36
C ARG A 97 -8.39 -4.36 1.56
N VAL A 98 -8.58 -5.48 2.22
CA VAL A 98 -8.46 -6.81 1.59
C VAL A 98 -9.58 -6.99 0.57
N PRO A 99 -9.27 -7.35 -0.68
CA PRO A 99 -10.29 -7.72 -1.66
C PRO A 99 -11.13 -8.92 -1.20
N PRO A 100 -12.39 -9.01 -1.62
CA PRO A 100 -13.21 -10.19 -1.37
C PRO A 100 -12.51 -11.46 -1.87
N GLY A 101 -12.47 -12.50 -1.05
CA GLY A 101 -11.87 -13.77 -1.40
C GLY A 101 -10.34 -13.80 -1.47
N MET A 102 -9.66 -12.74 -1.04
CA MET A 102 -8.20 -12.76 -0.91
C MET A 102 -7.80 -13.72 0.21
N PRO A 103 -7.01 -14.77 -0.07
CA PRO A 103 -6.57 -15.70 0.96
C PRO A 103 -5.61 -15.02 1.94
N GLU A 104 -5.45 -15.57 3.12
CA GLU A 104 -4.49 -15.06 4.10
C GLU A 104 -3.06 -15.16 3.58
N LYS A 105 -2.75 -16.23 2.86
CA LYS A 105 -1.49 -16.44 2.14
C LYS A 105 -1.81 -16.89 0.71
N GLY A 106 -1.03 -16.44 -0.25
CA GLY A 106 -1.22 -16.77 -1.66
C GLY A 106 -1.73 -15.61 -2.50
N GLU A 107 -2.25 -15.94 -3.67
CA GLU A 107 -2.71 -14.97 -4.67
C GLU A 107 -4.23 -14.81 -4.62
N ILE A 108 -4.72 -13.64 -5.03
CA ILE A 108 -6.17 -13.40 -5.14
C ILE A 108 -6.83 -14.36 -6.14
N THR A 109 -6.06 -14.88 -7.08
CA THR A 109 -6.49 -15.87 -8.08
C THR A 109 -6.79 -17.24 -7.50
N ASP A 110 -6.43 -17.51 -6.24
CA ASP A 110 -6.65 -18.80 -5.58
C ASP A 110 -8.10 -19.00 -5.13
N SER A 111 -8.96 -17.99 -5.30
CA SER A 111 -10.38 -18.09 -4.97
C SER A 111 -11.28 -17.57 -6.09
N THR A 112 -12.48 -18.16 -6.22
CA THR A 112 -13.50 -17.75 -7.20
C THR A 112 -13.95 -16.31 -6.97
N ALA A 113 -14.15 -15.89 -5.73
CA ALA A 113 -14.54 -14.53 -5.39
C ALA A 113 -13.43 -13.53 -5.71
N GLY A 114 -12.17 -13.89 -5.44
CA GLY A 114 -11.00 -13.11 -5.78
C GLY A 114 -10.83 -12.93 -7.29
N LEU A 115 -11.01 -14.02 -8.05
CA LEU A 115 -10.98 -13.95 -9.52
C LEU A 115 -12.05 -13.01 -10.07
N ALA A 116 -13.27 -13.11 -9.61
CA ALA A 116 -14.38 -12.25 -10.04
C ALA A 116 -14.10 -10.77 -9.73
N TRP A 117 -13.60 -10.48 -8.54
CA TRP A 117 -13.22 -9.13 -8.14
C TRP A 117 -12.09 -8.58 -9.00
N LEU A 118 -11.04 -9.39 -9.22
CA LEU A 118 -9.87 -8.99 -10.01
C LEU A 118 -10.28 -8.70 -11.46
N ASP A 119 -11.05 -9.58 -12.07
CA ASP A 119 -11.51 -9.43 -13.46
C ASP A 119 -12.35 -8.17 -13.63
N ALA A 120 -13.24 -7.86 -12.68
CA ALA A 120 -14.03 -6.63 -12.68
C ALA A 120 -13.14 -5.37 -12.56
N ARG A 121 -12.11 -5.40 -11.70
CA ARG A 121 -11.18 -4.28 -11.53
C ARG A 121 -10.30 -4.05 -12.77
N LEU A 122 -9.78 -5.11 -13.36
CA LEU A 122 -8.97 -5.02 -14.58
C LEU A 122 -9.80 -4.54 -15.79
N ALA A 123 -11.07 -4.94 -15.86
CA ALA A 123 -11.99 -4.45 -16.89
C ALA A 123 -12.27 -2.96 -16.78
N SER A 124 -12.54 -2.47 -15.55
CA SER A 124 -12.82 -1.05 -15.32
C SER A 124 -11.65 -0.13 -15.65
N LYS A 125 -10.41 -0.59 -15.39
CA LYS A 125 -9.19 0.15 -15.71
C LYS A 125 -8.84 0.14 -17.21
N ALA A 126 -9.13 -0.97 -17.92
CA ALA A 126 -8.82 -1.10 -19.34
C ALA A 126 -9.77 -0.33 -20.27
N ALA A 127 -11.00 -0.14 -19.82
CA ALA A 127 -12.09 0.31 -20.69
C ALA A 127 -12.45 1.79 -20.54
N GLY A 128 -11.72 2.56 -19.71
CA GLY A 128 -12.10 3.96 -19.45
C GLY A 128 -13.55 4.11 -18.97
N GLY A 129 -14.12 3.06 -18.34
CA GLY A 129 -15.50 3.03 -17.88
C GLY A 129 -16.46 2.16 -18.69
N ALA A 130 -16.00 1.44 -19.72
CA ALA A 130 -16.82 0.44 -20.40
C ALA A 130 -17.12 -0.74 -19.45
N GLY A 131 -18.39 -1.10 -19.33
CA GLY A 131 -18.90 -2.10 -18.38
C GLY A 131 -18.31 -3.50 -18.54
N PRO A 132 -18.68 -4.43 -17.67
CA PRO A 132 -18.15 -5.78 -17.65
C PRO A 132 -18.39 -6.48 -18.99
N SER A 133 -17.32 -7.07 -19.54
CA SER A 133 -17.42 -7.89 -20.77
C SER A 133 -18.31 -9.09 -20.49
N ALA A 134 -19.31 -9.30 -21.34
CA ALA A 134 -20.23 -10.45 -21.27
C ALA A 134 -19.55 -11.81 -21.54
N ARG A 135 -18.28 -11.82 -21.96
CA ARG A 135 -17.51 -13.04 -22.23
C ARG A 135 -16.73 -13.50 -21.02
N PRO A 136 -16.71 -14.81 -20.73
CA PRO A 136 -15.87 -15.37 -19.66
C PRO A 136 -14.40 -15.00 -19.87
N VAL A 137 -13.74 -14.56 -18.79
CA VAL A 137 -12.32 -14.25 -18.82
C VAL A 137 -11.51 -15.53 -18.69
N THR A 138 -10.77 -15.89 -19.74
CA THR A 138 -9.86 -17.05 -19.70
C THR A 138 -8.63 -16.75 -18.83
N PRO A 139 -7.95 -17.77 -18.26
CA PRO A 139 -6.72 -17.59 -17.50
C PRO A 139 -5.65 -16.81 -18.27
N ALA A 140 -5.44 -17.13 -19.55
CA ALA A 140 -4.46 -16.44 -20.40
C ALA A 140 -4.81 -14.96 -20.60
N LEU A 141 -6.09 -14.64 -20.84
CA LEU A 141 -6.55 -13.25 -20.97
C LEU A 141 -6.37 -12.49 -19.64
N ARG A 142 -6.65 -13.11 -18.50
CA ARG A 142 -6.44 -12.51 -17.19
C ARG A 142 -4.98 -12.21 -16.95
N GLN A 143 -4.09 -13.17 -17.20
CA GLN A 143 -2.65 -12.97 -17.08
C GLN A 143 -2.15 -11.83 -17.95
N ALA A 144 -2.58 -11.74 -19.19
CA ALA A 144 -2.24 -10.65 -20.09
C ALA A 144 -2.74 -9.28 -19.60
N ARG A 145 -3.92 -9.23 -18.97
CA ARG A 145 -4.47 -8.00 -18.36
C ARG A 145 -3.67 -7.58 -17.13
N ILE A 146 -3.30 -8.53 -16.26
CA ILE A 146 -2.45 -8.27 -15.09
C ILE A 146 -1.11 -7.72 -15.55
N HIS A 147 -0.44 -8.40 -16.48
CA HIS A 147 0.84 -7.98 -17.04
C HIS A 147 0.79 -6.55 -17.59
N ARG A 148 -0.25 -6.25 -18.40
CA ARG A 148 -0.44 -4.88 -18.93
C ARG A 148 -0.65 -3.85 -17.83
N PHE A 149 -1.45 -4.18 -16.80
CA PHE A 149 -1.65 -3.30 -15.66
C PHE A 149 -0.34 -3.04 -14.90
N GLN A 150 0.46 -4.09 -14.65
CA GLN A 150 1.76 -3.98 -14.00
C GLN A 150 2.72 -3.09 -14.77
N LEU A 151 2.79 -3.24 -16.10
CA LEU A 151 3.57 -2.35 -16.97
C LEU A 151 3.11 -0.89 -16.85
N ALA A 152 1.81 -0.65 -16.89
CA ALA A 152 1.25 0.70 -16.77
C ALA A 152 1.50 1.34 -15.39
N GLN A 153 1.69 0.52 -14.35
CA GLN A 153 2.02 0.99 -12.99
C GLN A 153 3.54 1.02 -12.71
N GLY A 154 4.38 0.66 -13.69
CA GLY A 154 5.84 0.65 -13.51
C GLY A 154 6.34 -0.40 -12.50
N VAL A 155 5.56 -1.46 -12.24
CA VAL A 155 5.98 -2.59 -11.40
C VAL A 155 6.41 -3.78 -12.28
N THR A 156 7.13 -4.74 -11.69
CA THR A 156 7.59 -5.93 -12.41
C THR A 156 6.41 -6.68 -13.01
N PRO A 157 6.37 -6.85 -14.35
CA PRO A 157 5.23 -7.42 -15.04
C PRO A 157 5.33 -8.97 -15.08
N ASP A 158 5.12 -9.61 -13.92
CA ASP A 158 5.17 -11.08 -13.80
C ASP A 158 3.84 -11.76 -14.13
N GLY A 159 2.77 -10.99 -14.35
CA GLY A 159 1.43 -11.51 -14.64
C GLY A 159 0.73 -12.15 -13.44
N ARG A 160 1.23 -11.95 -12.21
CA ARG A 160 0.67 -12.51 -10.97
C ARG A 160 -0.01 -11.42 -10.14
N ALA A 161 -1.06 -11.78 -9.46
CA ALA A 161 -1.82 -10.89 -8.58
C ALA A 161 -1.74 -11.37 -7.13
N GLY A 162 -0.62 -11.04 -6.48
CA GLY A 162 -0.31 -11.40 -5.10
C GLY A 162 -0.16 -10.20 -4.18
#